data_9f27565223030e43c09be3c4ec994af3
#
_entry.id   9f27565223030e43c09be3c4ec994af3
#
_cell.length_a   1.000
_cell.length_b   1.000
_cell.length_c   1.000
_cell.angle_alpha   90.00
_cell.angle_beta   90.00
_cell.angle_gamma   90.00
#
_symmetry.space_group_name_H-M   'P 1'
#
loop_
_entity.id
_entity.type
_entity.pdbx_description
1 polymer ?
#
loop_
_entity_poly.entity_id
_entity_poly.type
_entity_poly.pdbx_seq_one_letter_code
_entity_poly.pdbx_strand_id
1 'polypeptide(L)'
;MKCVILAGGSGDSFWPIFRKNYPKQFMKFKEGRSLLQETVVRNLPYCDEFIIVTNEAYKNIVNGQMKAFQSLKYRVILEGTAKGTAAAIMLGTMFANPTEFVLVVNSDNFIDGDGYKDAIIGAKEIAKKGVIAAVGVKPEYQAKNLGYIKRDGNDVIKILSNVDFDDATSEIADCYSYEEGYLWNSGILVFRAGDMVNITRKKCPELYTACRTAKRKVPAIRRAIRFSENVMKDIVTGSIETLVLE
;
A
#
# COMPACT_ATOMS: atom_id res chain seq x y z
N MET A 1 2.54 -5.52 -14.77
CA MET A 1 1.77 -5.65 -13.49
C MET A 1 0.84 -4.46 -13.33
N LYS A 2 -0.18 -4.57 -12.46
CA LYS A 2 -0.93 -3.38 -12.01
C LYS A 2 -0.31 -2.81 -10.74
N CYS A 3 -0.20 -1.49 -10.67
CA CYS A 3 0.31 -0.79 -9.50
C CYS A 3 -0.87 -0.21 -8.69
N VAL A 4 -1.04 -0.64 -7.45
CA VAL A 4 -1.99 -0.04 -6.50
C VAL A 4 -1.21 0.92 -5.62
N ILE A 5 -1.48 2.22 -5.75
CA ILE A 5 -0.82 3.27 -4.97
C ILE A 5 -1.76 3.72 -3.85
N LEU A 6 -1.32 3.57 -2.61
CA LEU A 6 -2.05 4.02 -1.43
C LEU A 6 -1.74 5.51 -1.17
N ALA A 7 -2.73 6.37 -1.39
CA ALA A 7 -2.60 7.83 -1.30
C ALA A 7 -3.70 8.47 -0.43
N GLY A 8 -4.26 7.70 0.52
CA GLY A 8 -5.38 8.13 1.38
C GLY A 8 -4.98 8.75 2.71
N GLY A 9 -3.71 8.67 3.10
CA GLY A 9 -3.23 9.17 4.39
C GLY A 9 -3.42 10.68 4.58
N SER A 10 -3.84 11.10 5.78
CA SER A 10 -4.10 12.51 6.14
C SER A 10 -2.84 13.33 6.40
N GLY A 11 -1.71 12.67 6.70
CA GLY A 11 -0.45 13.34 7.00
C GLY A 11 -0.39 14.01 8.39
N ASP A 12 -1.31 13.68 9.29
CA ASP A 12 -1.44 14.32 10.62
C ASP A 12 -0.19 14.19 11.50
N SER A 13 0.64 13.17 11.25
CA SER A 13 1.85 12.86 12.04
C SER A 13 2.98 13.92 11.94
N PHE A 14 2.89 14.90 11.05
CA PHE A 14 3.96 15.87 10.78
C PHE A 14 3.50 17.34 10.83
N TRP A 15 2.48 17.62 11.63
CA TRP A 15 2.10 19.03 11.88
C TRP A 15 3.28 19.78 12.54
N PRO A 16 3.61 21.04 12.19
CA PRO A 16 2.87 21.97 11.32
C PRO A 16 3.27 21.97 9.85
N ILE A 17 4.19 21.12 9.41
CA ILE A 17 4.74 21.12 8.05
C ILE A 17 3.67 20.66 7.04
N PHE A 18 2.82 19.72 7.42
CA PHE A 18 1.74 19.20 6.59
C PHE A 18 0.37 19.66 7.10
N ARG A 19 -0.50 20.00 6.18
CA ARG A 19 -1.86 20.43 6.49
C ARG A 19 -2.84 19.34 6.07
N LYS A 20 -3.92 19.16 6.84
CA LYS A 20 -5.00 18.21 6.56
C LYS A 20 -5.53 18.30 5.12
N ASN A 21 -5.54 19.50 4.54
CA ASN A 21 -6.01 19.73 3.18
C ASN A 21 -4.93 19.54 2.09
N TYR A 22 -3.68 19.31 2.47
CA TYR A 22 -2.55 19.11 1.55
C TYR A 22 -1.51 18.17 2.17
N PRO A 23 -1.81 16.85 2.22
CA PRO A 23 -0.91 15.84 2.79
C PRO A 23 0.43 15.74 2.07
N LYS A 24 1.41 15.17 2.79
CA LYS A 24 2.82 15.06 2.36
C LYS A 24 3.00 14.44 0.97
N GLN A 25 2.22 13.42 0.63
CA GLN A 25 2.31 12.71 -0.65
C GLN A 25 2.05 13.61 -1.87
N PHE A 26 1.37 14.74 -1.69
CA PHE A 26 1.06 15.68 -2.76
C PHE A 26 2.03 16.87 -2.83
N MET A 27 2.92 17.01 -1.85
CA MET A 27 3.92 18.09 -1.84
C MET A 27 5.00 17.82 -2.88
N LYS A 28 5.44 18.90 -3.52
CA LYS A 28 6.55 18.86 -4.48
C LYS A 28 7.88 18.86 -3.74
N PHE A 29 8.73 17.92 -4.10
CA PHE A 29 10.06 17.76 -3.56
C PHE A 29 11.11 17.91 -4.68
N LYS A 30 11.71 16.81 -5.08
CA LYS A 30 12.75 16.75 -6.09
C LYS A 30 12.18 17.07 -7.48
N GLU A 31 12.88 17.92 -8.25
CA GLU A 31 12.55 18.25 -9.64
C GLU A 31 11.10 18.77 -9.85
N GLY A 32 10.49 19.32 -8.80
CA GLY A 32 9.14 19.88 -8.87
C GLY A 32 8.02 18.84 -8.94
N ARG A 33 8.32 17.55 -8.80
CA ARG A 33 7.35 16.46 -8.69
C ARG A 33 6.95 16.20 -7.24
N SER A 34 5.71 15.77 -7.02
CA SER A 34 5.25 15.29 -5.72
C SER A 34 5.69 13.86 -5.44
N LEU A 35 5.63 13.41 -4.16
CA LEU A 35 5.92 12.02 -3.82
C LEU A 35 5.00 11.05 -4.56
N LEU A 36 3.71 11.39 -4.76
CA LEU A 36 2.80 10.59 -5.59
C LEU A 36 3.33 10.48 -7.02
N GLN A 37 3.76 11.60 -7.64
CA GLN A 37 4.28 11.59 -9.00
C GLN A 37 5.60 10.82 -9.10
N GLU A 38 6.51 10.95 -8.12
CA GLU A 38 7.74 10.16 -8.02
C GLU A 38 7.43 8.66 -7.91
N THR A 39 6.42 8.30 -7.10
CA THR A 39 5.97 6.91 -6.97
C THR A 39 5.46 6.37 -8.31
N VAL A 40 4.71 7.16 -9.08
CA VAL A 40 4.29 6.77 -10.42
C VAL A 40 5.50 6.56 -11.33
N VAL A 41 6.41 7.54 -11.42
CA VAL A 41 7.60 7.48 -12.29
C VAL A 41 8.47 6.26 -11.96
N ARG A 42 8.74 6.02 -10.68
CA ARG A 42 9.53 4.88 -10.19
C ARG A 42 8.97 3.54 -10.65
N ASN A 43 7.65 3.42 -10.77
CA ASN A 43 6.97 2.17 -11.09
C ASN A 43 6.59 2.00 -12.56
N LEU A 44 6.84 2.99 -13.42
CA LEU A 44 6.60 2.88 -14.87
C LEU A 44 7.30 1.67 -15.51
N PRO A 45 8.55 1.30 -15.16
CA PRO A 45 9.22 0.15 -15.77
C PRO A 45 8.59 -1.20 -15.43
N TYR A 46 7.78 -1.28 -14.37
CA TYR A 46 7.25 -2.55 -13.85
C TYR A 46 5.75 -2.71 -14.08
N CYS A 47 5.02 -1.61 -14.29
CA CYS A 47 3.57 -1.58 -14.28
C CYS A 47 3.00 -0.91 -15.52
N ASP A 48 1.94 -1.49 -16.06
CA ASP A 48 1.23 -1.08 -17.27
C ASP A 48 -0.11 -0.37 -16.98
N GLU A 49 -0.61 -0.49 -15.77
CA GLU A 49 -1.80 0.23 -15.28
C GLU A 49 -1.62 0.61 -13.81
N PHE A 50 -2.08 1.82 -13.46
CA PHE A 50 -2.00 2.36 -12.10
C PHE A 50 -3.39 2.55 -11.50
N ILE A 51 -3.55 2.15 -10.24
CA ILE A 51 -4.78 2.28 -9.47
C ILE A 51 -4.44 3.09 -8.22
N ILE A 52 -4.81 4.36 -8.22
CA ILE A 52 -4.54 5.28 -7.11
C ILE A 52 -5.73 5.23 -6.16
N VAL A 53 -5.52 4.76 -4.94
CA VAL A 53 -6.57 4.73 -3.90
C VAL A 53 -6.35 5.91 -2.97
N THR A 54 -7.35 6.78 -2.87
CA THR A 54 -7.25 8.02 -2.09
C THR A 54 -8.56 8.42 -1.46
N ASN A 55 -8.52 9.30 -0.45
CA ASN A 55 -9.73 9.90 0.10
C ASN A 55 -10.42 10.81 -0.93
N GLU A 56 -11.74 10.86 -0.91
CA GLU A 56 -12.54 11.71 -1.82
C GLU A 56 -12.15 13.19 -1.72
N ALA A 57 -11.76 13.67 -0.55
CA ALA A 57 -11.30 15.04 -0.33
C ALA A 57 -10.08 15.42 -1.21
N TYR A 58 -9.25 14.45 -1.59
CA TYR A 58 -8.03 14.68 -2.38
C TYR A 58 -8.23 14.50 -3.88
N LYS A 59 -9.46 14.23 -4.34
CA LYS A 59 -9.80 14.01 -5.77
C LYS A 59 -9.21 15.06 -6.70
N ASN A 60 -9.37 16.34 -6.37
CA ASN A 60 -8.93 17.43 -7.24
C ASN A 60 -7.40 17.53 -7.32
N ILE A 61 -6.71 17.29 -6.19
CA ILE A 61 -5.24 17.31 -6.13
C ILE A 61 -4.68 16.15 -6.95
N VAL A 62 -5.17 14.93 -6.72
CA VAL A 62 -4.75 13.74 -7.48
C VAL A 62 -4.99 13.94 -8.98
N ASN A 63 -6.19 14.36 -9.37
CA ASN A 63 -6.49 14.62 -10.78
C ASN A 63 -5.58 15.69 -11.39
N GLY A 64 -5.27 16.76 -10.65
CA GLY A 64 -4.34 17.81 -11.07
C GLY A 64 -2.93 17.29 -11.31
N GLN A 65 -2.41 16.49 -10.38
CA GLN A 65 -1.07 15.91 -10.47
C GLN A 65 -0.95 14.85 -11.57
N MET A 66 -1.99 14.03 -11.74
CA MET A 66 -2.03 12.99 -12.78
C MET A 66 -2.20 13.52 -14.20
N LYS A 67 -2.48 14.82 -14.39
CA LYS A 67 -2.44 15.46 -15.72
C LYS A 67 -1.07 15.38 -16.38
N ALA A 68 0.00 15.30 -15.61
CA ALA A 68 1.36 15.09 -16.12
C ALA A 68 1.55 13.75 -16.83
N PHE A 69 0.64 12.79 -16.63
CA PHE A 69 0.70 11.41 -17.12
C PHE A 69 -0.48 11.07 -18.04
N GLN A 70 -0.76 11.93 -19.05
CA GLN A 70 -1.97 11.80 -19.89
C GLN A 70 -2.04 10.50 -20.70
N SER A 71 -0.89 9.99 -21.14
CA SER A 71 -0.77 8.73 -21.88
C SER A 71 -0.81 7.48 -20.98
N LEU A 72 -0.73 7.66 -19.68
CA LEU A 72 -0.72 6.53 -18.73
C LEU A 72 -2.13 5.98 -18.53
N LYS A 73 -2.22 4.66 -18.53
CA LYS A 73 -3.45 3.98 -18.13
C LYS A 73 -3.56 3.99 -16.61
N TYR A 74 -4.50 4.75 -16.07
CA TYR A 74 -4.73 4.79 -14.63
C TYR A 74 -6.20 4.94 -14.26
N ARG A 75 -6.52 4.56 -13.02
CA ARG A 75 -7.80 4.76 -12.34
C ARG A 75 -7.56 5.43 -10.99
N VAL A 76 -8.56 6.19 -10.54
CA VAL A 76 -8.56 6.77 -9.19
C VAL A 76 -9.74 6.20 -8.43
N ILE A 77 -9.47 5.51 -7.34
CA ILE A 77 -10.48 5.06 -6.39
C ILE A 77 -10.61 6.13 -5.31
N LEU A 78 -11.82 6.61 -5.13
CA LEU A 78 -12.17 7.65 -4.16
C LEU A 78 -12.92 7.01 -3.01
N GLU A 79 -12.30 6.98 -1.84
CA GLU A 79 -12.90 6.48 -0.60
C GLU A 79 -13.66 7.63 0.09
N GLY A 80 -14.96 7.45 0.33
CA GLY A 80 -15.77 8.40 1.10
C GLY A 80 -15.39 8.42 2.58
N THR A 81 -14.90 7.28 3.09
CA THR A 81 -14.39 7.14 4.47
C THR A 81 -13.14 6.29 4.45
N ALA A 82 -12.10 6.71 5.16
CA ALA A 82 -10.88 5.92 5.30
C ALA A 82 -11.16 4.65 6.14
N LYS A 83 -10.80 3.49 5.60
CA LYS A 83 -10.99 2.17 6.23
C LYS A 83 -9.68 1.42 6.47
N GLY A 84 -8.54 2.11 6.31
CA GLY A 84 -7.22 1.52 6.47
C GLY A 84 -6.71 0.82 5.21
N THR A 85 -5.48 0.31 5.30
CA THR A 85 -4.76 -0.25 4.14
C THR A 85 -5.39 -1.52 3.61
N ALA A 86 -6.03 -2.34 4.46
CA ALA A 86 -6.68 -3.58 4.03
C ALA A 86 -7.81 -3.32 3.02
N ALA A 87 -8.69 -2.37 3.33
CA ALA A 87 -9.79 -1.98 2.43
C ALA A 87 -9.26 -1.40 1.12
N ALA A 88 -8.30 -0.47 1.19
CA ALA A 88 -7.71 0.19 0.04
C ALA A 88 -7.04 -0.82 -0.92
N ILE A 89 -6.24 -1.75 -0.38
CA ILE A 89 -5.58 -2.82 -1.14
C ILE A 89 -6.60 -3.74 -1.79
N MET A 90 -7.62 -4.18 -1.03
CA MET A 90 -8.66 -5.08 -1.56
C MET A 90 -9.47 -4.41 -2.68
N LEU A 91 -9.92 -3.16 -2.47
CA LEU A 91 -10.66 -2.42 -3.49
C LEU A 91 -9.81 -2.22 -4.76
N GLY A 92 -8.53 -1.87 -4.61
CA GLY A 92 -7.59 -1.73 -5.72
C GLY A 92 -7.38 -3.06 -6.46
N THR A 93 -7.11 -4.14 -5.72
CA THR A 93 -6.86 -5.49 -6.26
C THR A 93 -8.05 -6.01 -7.06
N MET A 94 -9.28 -5.70 -6.68
CA MET A 94 -10.50 -6.13 -7.39
C MET A 94 -10.67 -5.54 -8.80
N PHE A 95 -9.79 -4.63 -9.24
CA PHE A 95 -9.72 -4.15 -10.63
C PHE A 95 -8.65 -4.86 -11.47
N ALA A 96 -7.94 -5.81 -10.89
CA ALA A 96 -7.04 -6.71 -11.60
C ALA A 96 -7.75 -8.04 -11.94
N ASN A 97 -7.30 -8.72 -13.02
CA ASN A 97 -7.72 -10.10 -13.26
C ASN A 97 -7.04 -11.02 -12.25
N PRO A 98 -7.64 -12.17 -11.89
CA PRO A 98 -7.08 -13.06 -10.86
C PRO A 98 -5.64 -13.52 -11.12
N THR A 99 -5.24 -13.65 -12.38
CA THR A 99 -3.89 -14.09 -12.79
C THR A 99 -2.87 -12.96 -12.90
N GLU A 100 -3.32 -11.69 -12.85
CA GLU A 100 -2.43 -10.54 -12.95
C GLU A 100 -1.68 -10.32 -11.63
N PHE A 101 -0.41 -9.94 -11.75
CA PHE A 101 0.37 -9.48 -10.61
C PHE A 101 -0.01 -8.04 -10.25
N VAL A 102 -0.12 -7.80 -8.96
CA VAL A 102 -0.36 -6.50 -8.35
C VAL A 102 0.86 -6.14 -7.52
N LEU A 103 1.34 -4.92 -7.72
CA LEU A 103 2.33 -4.25 -6.89
C LEU A 103 1.60 -3.19 -6.06
N VAL A 104 1.64 -3.30 -4.74
CA VAL A 104 1.12 -2.30 -3.81
C VAL A 104 2.28 -1.45 -3.32
N VAL A 105 2.10 -0.13 -3.33
CA VAL A 105 3.10 0.83 -2.83
C VAL A 105 2.42 1.99 -2.10
N ASN A 106 3.09 2.56 -1.11
CA ASN A 106 2.68 3.82 -0.49
C ASN A 106 3.11 5.00 -1.36
N SER A 107 2.27 6.02 -1.45
CA SER A 107 2.54 7.24 -2.24
C SER A 107 3.52 8.20 -1.58
N ASP A 108 3.88 7.97 -0.33
CA ASP A 108 4.65 8.87 0.53
C ASP A 108 6.04 8.35 0.91
N ASN A 109 6.42 7.18 0.39
CA ASN A 109 7.75 6.63 0.60
C ASN A 109 8.78 7.38 -0.27
N PHE A 110 9.76 7.98 0.40
CA PHE A 110 10.98 8.44 -0.24
C PHE A 110 11.93 7.25 -0.36
N ILE A 111 12.20 6.82 -1.59
CA ILE A 111 13.09 5.70 -1.88
C ILE A 111 14.23 6.22 -2.73
N ASP A 112 15.42 6.11 -2.21
CA ASP A 112 16.68 6.43 -2.89
C ASP A 112 17.57 5.19 -2.93
N GLY A 113 18.39 5.08 -3.99
CA GLY A 113 19.32 3.97 -4.17
C GLY A 113 18.88 2.92 -5.20
N ASP A 114 19.85 2.03 -5.53
CA ASP A 114 19.77 1.12 -6.68
C ASP A 114 19.02 -0.18 -6.42
N GLY A 115 18.75 -0.52 -5.16
CA GLY A 115 18.17 -1.83 -4.76
C GLY A 115 16.67 -1.99 -5.09
N TYR A 116 15.96 -0.92 -5.45
CA TYR A 116 14.51 -0.98 -5.67
C TYR A 116 14.12 -1.91 -6.82
N LYS A 117 14.85 -1.85 -7.93
CA LYS A 117 14.62 -2.71 -9.11
C LYS A 117 14.70 -4.19 -8.72
N ASP A 118 15.77 -4.57 -8.06
CA ASP A 118 16.03 -5.97 -7.71
C ASP A 118 15.02 -6.47 -6.67
N ALA A 119 14.63 -5.61 -5.73
CA ALA A 119 13.58 -5.92 -4.76
C ALA A 119 12.23 -6.20 -5.42
N ILE A 120 11.80 -5.38 -6.40
CA ILE A 120 10.52 -5.60 -7.11
C ILE A 120 10.57 -6.85 -7.98
N ILE A 121 11.69 -7.10 -8.67
CA ILE A 121 11.87 -8.30 -9.49
C ILE A 121 11.88 -9.55 -8.59
N GLY A 122 12.64 -9.54 -7.50
CA GLY A 122 12.70 -10.63 -6.54
C GLY A 122 11.36 -10.93 -5.88
N ALA A 123 10.63 -9.89 -5.44
CA ALA A 123 9.30 -10.05 -4.87
C ALA A 123 8.30 -10.67 -5.88
N LYS A 124 8.41 -10.29 -7.16
CA LYS A 124 7.58 -10.90 -8.22
C LYS A 124 7.89 -12.38 -8.42
N GLU A 125 9.17 -12.77 -8.39
CA GLU A 125 9.56 -14.19 -8.49
C GLU A 125 9.03 -15.01 -7.31
N ILE A 126 9.07 -14.47 -6.09
CA ILE A 126 8.48 -15.07 -4.89
C ILE A 126 6.97 -15.22 -5.06
N ALA A 127 6.28 -14.17 -5.52
CA ALA A 127 4.84 -14.16 -5.72
C ALA A 127 4.35 -15.16 -6.78
N LYS A 128 5.20 -15.61 -7.70
CA LYS A 128 4.87 -16.68 -8.65
C LYS A 128 4.52 -18.00 -7.96
N LYS A 129 5.00 -18.21 -6.74
CA LYS A 129 4.72 -19.41 -5.93
C LYS A 129 3.32 -19.41 -5.30
N GLY A 130 2.47 -18.39 -5.57
CA GLY A 130 1.12 -18.26 -5.02
C GLY A 130 1.08 -17.69 -3.60
N VAL A 131 2.11 -16.95 -3.21
CA VAL A 131 2.22 -16.27 -1.90
C VAL A 131 2.21 -14.75 -2.07
N ILE A 132 1.99 -14.03 -0.97
CA ILE A 132 2.15 -12.59 -0.90
C ILE A 132 3.60 -12.30 -0.52
N ALA A 133 4.34 -11.63 -1.40
CA ALA A 133 5.70 -11.20 -1.13
C ALA A 133 5.69 -9.78 -0.55
N ALA A 134 6.36 -9.59 0.59
CA ALA A 134 6.61 -8.29 1.20
C ALA A 134 8.05 -7.86 0.98
N VAL A 135 8.28 -6.58 0.75
CA VAL A 135 9.62 -6.01 0.65
C VAL A 135 10.03 -5.44 2.01
N GLY A 136 11.06 -6.02 2.60
CA GLY A 136 11.68 -5.51 3.81
C GLY A 136 12.93 -4.69 3.50
N VAL A 137 13.23 -3.71 4.35
CA VAL A 137 14.42 -2.85 4.26
C VAL A 137 15.31 -3.13 5.47
N LYS A 138 16.62 -3.21 5.25
CA LYS A 138 17.59 -3.38 6.34
C LYS A 138 17.50 -2.21 7.32
N PRO A 139 17.30 -2.45 8.62
CA PRO A 139 17.25 -1.39 9.61
C PRO A 139 18.64 -0.73 9.77
N GLU A 140 18.68 0.59 9.76
CA GLU A 140 19.87 1.38 10.04
C GLU A 140 19.82 2.01 11.43
N TYR A 141 18.60 2.15 11.98
CA TYR A 141 18.33 2.69 13.32
C TYR A 141 16.98 2.17 13.83
N GLN A 142 16.68 2.41 15.12
CA GLN A 142 15.36 2.10 15.68
C GLN A 142 14.33 3.10 15.19
N ALA A 143 13.46 2.67 14.28
CA ALA A 143 12.42 3.51 13.73
C ALA A 143 11.09 3.27 14.49
N LYS A 144 10.73 4.19 15.38
CA LYS A 144 9.50 4.10 16.21
C LYS A 144 8.20 4.11 15.39
N ASN A 145 8.24 4.62 14.17
CA ASN A 145 7.03 4.81 13.34
C ASN A 145 6.94 3.82 12.16
N LEU A 146 7.82 2.82 12.11
CA LEU A 146 7.79 1.78 11.10
C LEU A 146 7.37 0.44 11.72
N GLY A 147 6.64 -0.36 10.98
CA GLY A 147 6.46 -1.77 11.31
C GLY A 147 7.74 -2.57 11.03
N TYR A 148 7.85 -3.73 11.62
CA TYR A 148 8.96 -4.65 11.40
C TYR A 148 8.48 -6.00 10.88
N ILE A 149 9.32 -6.65 10.09
CA ILE A 149 9.13 -8.01 9.59
C ILE A 149 10.23 -8.87 10.20
N LYS A 150 9.87 -9.91 10.96
CA LYS A 150 10.80 -10.99 11.35
C LYS A 150 10.78 -12.06 10.28
N ARG A 151 11.94 -12.46 9.79
CA ARG A 151 12.11 -13.46 8.74
C ARG A 151 13.03 -14.61 9.15
N ASP A 152 12.84 -15.76 8.51
CA ASP A 152 13.82 -16.81 8.42
C ASP A 152 14.05 -17.10 6.92
N GLY A 153 15.25 -16.86 6.45
CA GLY A 153 15.52 -16.85 5.01
C GLY A 153 14.60 -15.84 4.27
N ASN A 154 13.75 -16.34 3.40
CA ASN A 154 12.74 -15.55 2.68
C ASN A 154 11.33 -15.67 3.27
N ASP A 155 11.15 -16.45 4.33
CA ASP A 155 9.84 -16.66 4.93
C ASP A 155 9.59 -15.63 6.05
N VAL A 156 8.41 -15.01 6.02
CA VAL A 156 7.97 -14.10 7.09
C VAL A 156 7.45 -14.93 8.25
N ILE A 157 8.07 -14.80 9.41
CA ILE A 157 7.66 -15.47 10.65
C ILE A 157 6.61 -14.62 11.38
N LYS A 158 6.84 -13.30 11.46
CA LYS A 158 5.99 -12.37 12.22
C LYS A 158 6.04 -10.98 11.59
N ILE A 159 4.91 -10.28 11.61
CA ILE A 159 4.84 -8.85 11.28
C ILE A 159 4.53 -8.11 12.58
N LEU A 160 5.32 -7.09 12.89
CA LEU A 160 5.14 -6.24 14.06
C LEU A 160 4.66 -4.88 13.60
N SER A 161 3.41 -4.57 13.90
CA SER A 161 2.80 -3.27 13.63
C SER A 161 2.84 -2.42 14.90
N ASN A 162 3.15 -1.12 14.79
CA ASN A 162 3.15 -0.17 15.92
C ASN A 162 4.01 -0.62 17.10
N VAL A 163 5.30 -0.85 16.86
CA VAL A 163 6.25 -1.23 17.91
C VAL A 163 6.42 -0.06 18.89
N ASP A 164 5.98 -0.22 20.14
CA ASP A 164 6.21 0.72 21.22
C ASP A 164 7.52 0.37 21.94
N PHE A 165 8.56 1.18 21.70
CA PHE A 165 9.89 0.96 22.29
C PHE A 165 9.99 1.40 23.76
N ASP A 166 8.96 2.07 24.29
CA ASP A 166 8.94 2.48 25.69
C ASP A 166 8.40 1.36 26.61
N ASP A 167 7.75 0.34 26.01
CA ASP A 167 7.37 -0.89 26.68
C ASP A 167 8.49 -1.92 26.51
N ALA A 168 9.46 -1.91 27.43
CA ALA A 168 10.70 -2.65 27.37
C ALA A 168 10.54 -4.18 27.53
N THR A 169 9.79 -4.82 26.65
CA THR A 169 9.85 -6.27 26.48
C THR A 169 11.03 -6.64 25.60
N SER A 170 11.74 -7.70 25.93
CA SER A 170 12.97 -8.15 25.26
C SER A 170 12.83 -8.36 23.76
N GLU A 171 11.63 -8.68 23.25
CA GLU A 171 11.38 -8.84 21.82
C GLU A 171 11.56 -7.55 21.01
N ILE A 172 11.41 -6.38 21.65
CA ILE A 172 11.49 -5.08 20.99
C ILE A 172 12.94 -4.58 20.86
N ALA A 173 13.78 -4.92 21.84
CA ALA A 173 15.20 -4.59 21.77
C ALA A 173 15.89 -5.26 20.56
N ASP A 174 15.42 -6.45 20.18
CA ASP A 174 15.97 -7.23 19.06
C ASP A 174 15.49 -6.76 17.68
N CYS A 175 14.44 -5.90 17.62
CA CYS A 175 13.92 -5.36 16.34
C CYS A 175 14.92 -4.48 15.59
N TYR A 176 16.03 -4.10 16.20
CA TYR A 176 17.09 -3.33 15.56
C TYR A 176 18.11 -4.21 14.83
N SER A 177 18.27 -5.47 15.24
CA SER A 177 19.29 -6.35 14.71
C SER A 177 18.86 -7.01 13.41
N TYR A 178 19.55 -6.67 12.30
CA TYR A 178 19.41 -7.35 11.02
C TYR A 178 19.85 -8.82 11.10
N GLU A 179 20.87 -9.09 11.92
CA GLU A 179 21.42 -10.42 12.18
C GLU A 179 20.38 -11.35 12.79
N GLU A 180 19.47 -10.82 13.62
CA GLU A 180 18.33 -11.52 14.21
C GLU A 180 17.16 -11.71 13.22
N GLY A 181 17.33 -11.31 11.96
CA GLY A 181 16.34 -11.50 10.91
C GLY A 181 15.25 -10.44 10.85
N TYR A 182 15.42 -9.28 11.48
CA TYR A 182 14.44 -8.19 11.41
C TYR A 182 14.71 -7.24 10.24
N LEU A 183 13.64 -6.81 9.61
CA LEU A 183 13.59 -5.81 8.54
C LEU A 183 12.53 -4.77 8.84
N TRP A 184 12.73 -3.53 8.41
CA TRP A 184 11.62 -2.57 8.36
C TRP A 184 10.58 -3.01 7.33
N ASN A 185 9.30 -2.93 7.69
CA ASN A 185 8.21 -3.15 6.75
C ASN A 185 8.05 -1.91 5.85
N SER A 186 8.42 -2.03 4.58
CA SER A 186 8.28 -0.92 3.63
C SER A 186 6.83 -0.65 3.21
N GLY A 187 5.90 -1.54 3.52
CA GLY A 187 4.53 -1.51 3.02
C GLY A 187 4.40 -1.88 1.53
N ILE A 188 5.49 -2.32 0.89
CA ILE A 188 5.48 -2.75 -0.51
C ILE A 188 5.16 -4.23 -0.57
N LEU A 189 4.10 -4.58 -1.32
CA LEU A 189 3.65 -5.97 -1.49
C LEU A 189 3.57 -6.31 -2.98
N VAL A 190 3.92 -7.56 -3.32
CA VAL A 190 3.71 -8.13 -4.67
C VAL A 190 2.99 -9.46 -4.54
N PHE A 191 1.94 -9.65 -5.32
CA PHE A 191 1.13 -10.86 -5.30
C PHE A 191 0.31 -11.03 -6.59
N ARG A 192 -0.25 -12.21 -6.85
CA ARG A 192 -1.32 -12.34 -7.84
C ARG A 192 -2.65 -11.90 -7.22
N ALA A 193 -3.45 -11.16 -7.97
CA ALA A 193 -4.74 -10.66 -7.49
C ALA A 193 -5.64 -11.77 -6.90
N GLY A 194 -5.68 -12.93 -7.55
CA GLY A 194 -6.43 -14.09 -7.07
C GLY A 194 -5.95 -14.63 -5.72
N ASP A 195 -4.64 -14.62 -5.47
CA ASP A 195 -4.06 -15.11 -4.22
C ASP A 195 -4.44 -14.18 -3.07
N MET A 196 -4.31 -12.85 -3.24
CA MET A 196 -4.76 -11.88 -2.23
C MET A 196 -6.25 -12.01 -1.94
N VAL A 197 -7.08 -12.14 -2.98
CA VAL A 197 -8.54 -12.32 -2.81
C VAL A 197 -8.85 -13.60 -2.04
N ASN A 198 -8.16 -14.71 -2.33
CA ASN A 198 -8.36 -15.98 -1.66
C ASN A 198 -7.92 -15.96 -0.19
N ILE A 199 -6.76 -15.37 0.09
CA ILE A 199 -6.25 -15.22 1.46
C ILE A 199 -7.20 -14.32 2.27
N THR A 200 -7.60 -13.17 1.73
CA THR A 200 -8.54 -12.27 2.42
C THR A 200 -9.87 -12.96 2.69
N ARG A 201 -10.41 -13.72 1.72
CA ARG A 201 -11.64 -14.47 1.92
C ARG A 201 -11.53 -15.50 3.05
N LYS A 202 -10.34 -16.08 3.24
CA LYS A 202 -10.08 -17.08 4.28
C LYS A 202 -9.84 -16.45 5.66
N LYS A 203 -9.04 -15.37 5.72
CA LYS A 203 -8.59 -14.75 6.97
C LYS A 203 -9.59 -13.72 7.52
N CYS A 204 -10.20 -12.91 6.63
CA CYS A 204 -11.15 -11.85 6.97
C CYS A 204 -12.34 -11.85 5.98
N PRO A 205 -13.26 -12.85 6.07
CA PRO A 205 -14.37 -13.04 5.13
C PRO A 205 -15.33 -11.85 5.10
N GLU A 206 -15.48 -11.12 6.19
CA GLU A 206 -16.28 -9.90 6.28
C GLU A 206 -15.69 -8.77 5.41
N LEU A 207 -14.37 -8.54 5.46
CA LEU A 207 -13.68 -7.57 4.59
C LEU A 207 -13.88 -7.93 3.12
N TYR A 208 -13.66 -9.20 2.77
CA TYR A 208 -13.86 -9.67 1.39
C TYR A 208 -15.29 -9.44 0.91
N THR A 209 -16.28 -9.83 1.72
CA THR A 209 -17.69 -9.74 1.36
C THR A 209 -18.13 -8.29 1.19
N ALA A 210 -17.74 -7.41 2.11
CA ALA A 210 -18.05 -5.99 2.06
C ALA A 210 -17.42 -5.31 0.84
N CYS A 211 -16.10 -5.53 0.60
CA CYS A 211 -15.41 -4.99 -0.57
C CYS A 211 -16.01 -5.50 -1.90
N ARG A 212 -16.35 -6.78 -1.99
CA ARG A 212 -16.99 -7.37 -3.17
C ARG A 212 -18.38 -6.77 -3.42
N THR A 213 -19.16 -6.55 -2.37
CA THR A 213 -20.47 -5.91 -2.44
C THR A 213 -20.33 -4.45 -2.90
N ALA A 214 -19.38 -3.70 -2.31
CA ALA A 214 -19.07 -2.34 -2.72
C ALA A 214 -18.67 -2.26 -4.19
N LYS A 215 -17.76 -3.16 -4.64
CA LYS A 215 -17.29 -3.22 -6.03
C LYS A 215 -18.40 -3.46 -7.04
N ARG A 216 -19.42 -4.27 -6.71
CA ARG A 216 -20.57 -4.53 -7.60
C ARG A 216 -21.46 -3.32 -7.82
N LYS A 217 -21.46 -2.36 -6.88
CA LYS A 217 -22.27 -1.13 -6.95
C LYS A 217 -21.65 -0.02 -7.80
N VAL A 218 -20.41 -0.21 -8.28
CA VAL A 218 -19.68 0.81 -9.04
C VAL A 218 -19.33 0.31 -10.44
N PRO A 219 -19.49 1.18 -11.50
CA PRO A 219 -19.12 0.81 -12.86
C PRO A 219 -17.61 0.66 -13.03
N ALA A 220 -17.18 -0.43 -13.66
CA ALA A 220 -15.75 -0.73 -13.87
C ALA A 220 -15.05 0.17 -14.92
N ILE A 221 -15.80 0.89 -15.74
CA ILE A 221 -15.31 1.56 -16.96
C ILE A 221 -14.85 3.01 -16.68
N ARG A 222 -15.13 3.57 -15.50
CA ARG A 222 -14.80 4.96 -15.21
C ARG A 222 -13.34 5.14 -14.74
N ARG A 223 -12.71 6.24 -15.16
CA ARG A 223 -11.36 6.64 -14.69
C ARG A 223 -11.36 7.00 -13.20
N ALA A 224 -12.41 7.66 -12.72
CA ALA A 224 -12.63 7.93 -11.29
C ALA A 224 -13.81 7.10 -10.78
N ILE A 225 -13.56 6.30 -9.74
CA ILE A 225 -14.52 5.38 -9.14
C ILE A 225 -14.73 5.82 -7.70
N ARG A 226 -15.95 6.20 -7.37
CA ARG A 226 -16.31 6.67 -6.04
C ARG A 226 -16.99 5.57 -5.24
N PHE A 227 -16.43 5.27 -4.09
CA PHE A 227 -17.06 4.49 -3.04
C PHE A 227 -17.55 5.46 -1.95
N SER A 228 -18.86 5.79 -1.97
CA SER A 228 -19.44 6.72 -0.99
C SER A 228 -19.38 6.14 0.42
N GLU A 229 -19.51 7.00 1.44
CA GLU A 229 -19.56 6.60 2.85
C GLU A 229 -20.58 5.47 3.09
N ASN A 230 -21.78 5.60 2.51
CA ASN A 230 -22.83 4.59 2.64
C ASN A 230 -22.43 3.23 2.01
N VAL A 231 -21.65 3.23 0.95
CA VAL A 231 -21.13 1.99 0.32
C VAL A 231 -20.01 1.39 1.17
N MET A 232 -19.22 2.21 1.84
CA MET A 232 -18.07 1.79 2.64
C MET A 232 -18.40 1.51 4.11
N LYS A 233 -19.61 1.84 4.59
CA LYS A 233 -19.95 1.72 6.02
C LYS A 233 -19.70 0.32 6.59
N ASP A 234 -20.00 -0.72 5.80
CA ASP A 234 -19.92 -2.12 6.20
C ASP A 234 -18.50 -2.71 6.02
N ILE A 235 -17.55 -1.94 5.45
CA ILE A 235 -16.16 -2.39 5.29
C ILE A 235 -15.44 -2.28 6.62
N VAL A 236 -14.82 -3.38 7.04
CA VAL A 236 -13.99 -3.44 8.27
C VAL A 236 -12.83 -2.49 8.17
N THR A 237 -12.52 -1.79 9.26
CA THR A 237 -11.41 -0.86 9.36
C THR A 237 -10.18 -1.58 9.93
N GLY A 238 -9.03 -1.48 9.27
CA GLY A 238 -7.79 -2.04 9.76
C GLY A 238 -6.66 -2.04 8.73
N SER A 239 -5.47 -2.39 9.18
CA SER A 239 -4.31 -2.57 8.31
C SER A 239 -4.36 -3.93 7.60
N ILE A 240 -3.66 -4.03 6.48
CA ILE A 240 -3.56 -5.32 5.74
C ILE A 240 -2.80 -6.35 6.56
N GLU A 241 -1.80 -5.89 7.31
CA GLU A 241 -1.00 -6.71 8.20
C GLU A 241 -1.91 -7.40 9.23
N THR A 242 -2.66 -6.62 9.99
CA THR A 242 -3.49 -7.11 11.09
C THR A 242 -4.69 -7.96 10.65
N LEU A 243 -5.31 -7.61 9.51
CA LEU A 243 -6.53 -8.29 9.08
C LEU A 243 -6.29 -9.50 8.16
N VAL A 244 -5.14 -9.55 7.49
CA VAL A 244 -4.94 -10.54 6.41
C VAL A 244 -3.60 -11.25 6.48
N LEU A 245 -2.50 -10.56 6.88
CA LEU A 245 -1.15 -11.13 6.79
C LEU A 245 -0.70 -11.80 8.09
N GLU A 246 -1.23 -11.42 9.25
CA GLU A 246 -1.09 -12.15 10.51
C GLU A 246 -2.10 -13.31 10.55
#